data_d6ec71ae8a70f86bb500e0d2e272d514
#
_entry.id   d6ec71ae8a70f86bb500e0d2e272d514
#
_cell.length_a   1.000
_cell.length_b   1.000
_cell.length_c   1.000
_cell.angle_alpha   90.00
_cell.angle_beta   90.00
_cell.angle_gamma   90.00
#
_symmetry.space_group_name_H-M   'P 1'
#
loop_
_entity.id
_entity.type
_entity.pdbx_description
1 polymer ?
#
loop_
_entity_poly.entity_id
_entity_poly.type
_entity_poly.pdbx_seq_one_letter_code
_entity_poly.pdbx_strand_id
1 'polypeptide(L)'
;AASDVYKRQVEQHPHKHFLWLSPSEYIYKTQLENIDTQFSNIEYMSYSRLMKHEDSIDTLHPDYIILDEFHRCGASEWGKSVRKLLEAYPNAKRLGLSATNIRYLDNQRNMAEELFEGNIASEMTLGEAIVRKILPEPKYVIAMYSYKKELEQLKKRIEGLSNQGLVSENEKLLELLKRALEQADGLTEVFARQMTKPDGKYIVFCSGREHMDEMKEQAGDWFSKVDKKPHIYTAYYNEASTSKAFAEFKKDTGSHLKLLYCIDMLNEGIHVDDVDGVILLRPTVSPIIYLQQIGRALSAGSKTQPVIFDLVNNFDSLYCIDCLKNEMQEAFLLYPDTHSKREHFDDRFRIIDETKDSREIFMCLQENLG
;
A
#
# COMPACT_ATOMS: atom_id res chain seq x y z
N ALA A 1 -13.03 9.88 -5.53
CA ALA A 1 -11.60 10.15 -5.59
C ALA A 1 -11.12 10.49 -7.01
N ALA A 2 -10.06 9.85 -7.55
CA ALA A 2 -9.58 10.17 -8.92
C ALA A 2 -10.68 10.02 -9.98
N SER A 3 -11.52 8.98 -9.87
CA SER A 3 -12.67 8.72 -10.75
C SER A 3 -13.66 9.89 -10.85
N ASP A 4 -13.87 10.64 -9.78
CA ASP A 4 -14.83 11.76 -9.79
C ASP A 4 -14.29 12.98 -10.53
N VAL A 5 -12.97 13.18 -10.53
CA VAL A 5 -12.32 14.33 -11.17
C VAL A 5 -12.48 14.24 -12.70
N TYR A 6 -12.09 13.10 -13.30
CA TYR A 6 -12.21 12.96 -14.77
C TYR A 6 -13.65 12.75 -15.22
N LYS A 7 -14.52 12.13 -14.41
CA LYS A 7 -15.96 12.05 -14.73
C LYS A 7 -16.54 13.42 -15.02
N ARG A 8 -16.31 14.38 -14.13
CA ARG A 8 -16.75 15.77 -14.33
C ARG A 8 -16.15 16.39 -15.60
N GLN A 9 -14.87 16.15 -15.88
CA GLN A 9 -14.22 16.68 -17.09
C GLN A 9 -14.83 16.10 -18.36
N VAL A 10 -15.07 14.78 -18.41
CA VAL A 10 -15.69 14.10 -19.55
C VAL A 10 -17.14 14.59 -19.77
N GLU A 11 -17.92 14.73 -18.71
CA GLU A 11 -19.29 15.23 -18.75
C GLU A 11 -19.37 16.69 -19.26
N GLN A 12 -18.44 17.55 -18.82
CA GLN A 12 -18.40 18.96 -19.22
C GLN A 12 -17.93 19.17 -20.66
N HIS A 13 -17.26 18.17 -21.26
CA HIS A 13 -16.70 18.27 -22.61
C HIS A 13 -17.13 17.11 -23.50
N PRO A 14 -18.45 16.94 -23.79
CA PRO A 14 -18.98 15.78 -24.51
C PRO A 14 -18.49 15.62 -25.94
N HIS A 15 -17.97 16.71 -26.56
CA HIS A 15 -17.45 16.74 -27.94
C HIS A 15 -15.93 16.53 -28.00
N LYS A 16 -15.27 16.31 -26.84
CA LYS A 16 -13.83 16.12 -26.75
C LYS A 16 -13.51 14.65 -26.58
N HIS A 17 -12.42 14.18 -27.21
CA HIS A 17 -11.94 12.83 -27.09
C HIS A 17 -10.92 12.71 -25.95
N PHE A 18 -11.18 11.81 -25.02
CA PHE A 18 -10.32 11.52 -23.86
C PHE A 18 -9.64 10.17 -24.08
N LEU A 19 -8.33 10.13 -23.95
CA LEU A 19 -7.55 8.90 -23.88
C LEU A 19 -7.06 8.70 -22.44
N TRP A 20 -7.52 7.63 -21.80
CA TRP A 20 -7.09 7.28 -20.45
C TRP A 20 -6.17 6.07 -20.45
N LEU A 21 -4.94 6.29 -19.99
CA LEU A 21 -3.92 5.26 -19.84
C LEU A 21 -3.78 4.85 -18.38
N SER A 22 -3.78 3.53 -18.13
CA SER A 22 -3.60 2.94 -16.80
C SER A 22 -2.59 1.81 -16.83
N PRO A 23 -2.01 1.38 -15.67
CA PRO A 23 -1.08 0.27 -15.62
C PRO A 23 -1.64 -1.05 -16.11
N SER A 24 -2.93 -1.32 -15.88
CA SER A 24 -3.58 -2.57 -16.31
C SER A 24 -5.04 -2.37 -16.72
N GLU A 25 -5.56 -3.31 -17.53
CA GLU A 25 -6.98 -3.32 -17.91
C GLU A 25 -7.90 -3.52 -16.70
N TYR A 26 -7.45 -4.23 -15.70
CA TYR A 26 -8.23 -4.48 -14.50
C TYR A 26 -8.54 -3.19 -13.75
N ILE A 27 -7.56 -2.28 -13.66
CA ILE A 27 -7.73 -1.00 -12.95
C ILE A 27 -8.85 -0.18 -13.58
N TYR A 28 -8.82 0.04 -14.90
CA TYR A 28 -9.85 0.86 -15.50
C TYR A 28 -11.22 0.16 -15.51
N LYS A 29 -11.29 -1.18 -15.65
CA LYS A 29 -12.55 -1.93 -15.54
C LYS A 29 -13.18 -1.78 -14.16
N THR A 30 -12.38 -1.90 -13.09
CA THR A 30 -12.86 -1.69 -11.71
C THR A 30 -13.32 -0.25 -11.48
N GLN A 31 -12.64 0.73 -12.07
CA GLN A 31 -13.05 2.12 -11.96
C GLN A 31 -14.32 2.40 -12.78
N LEU A 32 -14.50 1.75 -13.93
CA LEU A 32 -15.73 1.81 -14.72
C LEU A 32 -16.94 1.26 -13.97
N GLU A 33 -16.77 0.17 -13.22
CA GLU A 33 -17.84 -0.39 -12.38
C GLU A 33 -18.35 0.61 -11.32
N ASN A 34 -17.50 1.54 -10.90
CA ASN A 34 -17.85 2.61 -9.95
C ASN A 34 -18.45 3.86 -10.63
N ILE A 35 -18.56 3.86 -11.96
CA ILE A 35 -19.13 4.96 -12.74
C ILE A 35 -20.44 4.48 -13.36
N ASP A 36 -21.57 4.98 -12.86
CA ASP A 36 -22.92 4.61 -13.34
C ASP A 36 -23.21 5.05 -14.79
N THR A 37 -22.28 5.78 -15.43
CA THR A 37 -22.49 6.38 -16.75
C THR A 37 -21.45 5.84 -17.73
N GLN A 38 -21.88 5.26 -18.84
CA GLN A 38 -21.01 4.95 -19.97
C GLN A 38 -20.77 6.20 -20.80
N PHE A 39 -19.50 6.60 -20.92
CA PHE A 39 -19.09 7.71 -21.77
C PHE A 39 -18.62 7.20 -23.13
N SER A 40 -19.18 7.74 -24.21
CA SER A 40 -18.79 7.39 -25.59
C SER A 40 -17.53 8.11 -26.08
N ASN A 41 -17.10 9.14 -25.39
CA ASN A 41 -16.01 10.04 -25.76
C ASN A 41 -14.72 9.80 -24.97
N ILE A 42 -14.61 8.66 -24.26
CA ILE A 42 -13.41 8.23 -23.56
C ILE A 42 -12.94 6.86 -24.06
N GLU A 43 -11.69 6.78 -24.43
CA GLU A 43 -11.01 5.54 -24.79
C GLU A 43 -10.06 5.12 -23.66
N TYR A 44 -10.13 3.85 -23.26
CA TYR A 44 -9.30 3.27 -22.21
C TYR A 44 -8.24 2.35 -22.81
N MET A 45 -6.99 2.51 -22.34
CA MET A 45 -5.86 1.71 -22.79
C MET A 45 -4.89 1.45 -21.65
N SER A 46 -4.30 0.25 -21.59
CA SER A 46 -3.18 0.02 -20.68
C SER A 46 -1.85 0.50 -21.30
N TYR A 47 -0.88 0.88 -20.44
CA TYR A 47 0.47 1.23 -20.90
C TYR A 47 1.11 0.10 -21.73
N SER A 48 0.87 -1.15 -21.33
CA SER A 48 1.34 -2.32 -22.08
C SER A 48 0.70 -2.45 -23.46
N ARG A 49 -0.58 -2.05 -23.61
CA ARG A 49 -1.26 -2.04 -24.90
C ARG A 49 -0.73 -0.92 -25.78
N LEU A 50 -0.52 0.28 -25.24
CA LEU A 50 0.10 1.39 -25.96
C LEU A 50 1.47 0.98 -26.53
N MET A 51 2.31 0.34 -25.70
CA MET A 51 3.63 -0.14 -26.11
C MET A 51 3.58 -1.17 -27.24
N LYS A 52 2.61 -2.10 -27.21
CA LYS A 52 2.44 -3.13 -28.24
C LYS A 52 1.89 -2.58 -29.57
N HIS A 53 1.23 -1.45 -29.54
CA HIS A 53 0.55 -0.84 -30.69
C HIS A 53 1.04 0.59 -30.95
N GLU A 54 2.33 0.84 -30.80
CA GLU A 54 2.92 2.16 -31.06
C GLU A 54 2.67 2.69 -32.49
N ASP A 55 2.51 1.80 -33.45
CA ASP A 55 2.21 2.16 -34.85
C ASP A 55 0.80 2.76 -35.00
N SER A 56 -0.09 2.56 -34.05
CA SER A 56 -1.44 3.12 -34.06
C SER A 56 -1.58 4.45 -33.32
N ILE A 57 -0.51 4.97 -32.73
CA ILE A 57 -0.53 6.23 -31.97
C ILE A 57 -1.11 7.36 -32.84
N ASP A 58 -0.70 7.45 -34.11
CA ASP A 58 -1.15 8.53 -35.01
C ASP A 58 -2.65 8.51 -35.33
N THR A 59 -3.35 7.44 -34.98
CA THR A 59 -4.80 7.29 -35.21
C THR A 59 -5.69 7.62 -33.99
N LEU A 60 -5.08 7.88 -32.83
CA LEU A 60 -5.83 8.06 -31.55
C LEU A 60 -6.52 9.43 -31.44
N HIS A 61 -5.93 10.48 -31.97
CA HIS A 61 -6.44 11.86 -31.99
C HIS A 61 -7.08 12.36 -30.67
N PRO A 62 -6.43 12.23 -29.49
CA PRO A 62 -7.00 12.67 -28.24
C PRO A 62 -6.94 14.20 -28.09
N ASP A 63 -8.01 14.81 -27.55
CA ASP A 63 -7.99 16.18 -27.04
C ASP A 63 -7.40 16.24 -25.62
N TYR A 64 -7.60 15.15 -24.84
CA TYR A 64 -7.14 15.01 -23.46
C TYR A 64 -6.45 13.65 -23.28
N ILE A 65 -5.31 13.66 -22.61
CA ILE A 65 -4.55 12.44 -22.22
C ILE A 65 -4.51 12.37 -20.70
N ILE A 66 -5.08 11.31 -20.14
CA ILE A 66 -5.08 11.03 -18.70
C ILE A 66 -4.09 9.90 -18.43
N LEU A 67 -3.09 10.16 -17.58
CA LEU A 67 -2.07 9.19 -17.17
C LEU A 67 -2.32 8.79 -15.72
N ASP A 68 -2.92 7.62 -15.52
CA ASP A 68 -3.17 7.07 -14.18
C ASP A 68 -1.91 6.34 -13.66
N GLU A 69 -1.56 6.55 -12.38
CA GLU A 69 -0.30 6.12 -11.78
C GLU A 69 0.93 6.54 -12.62
N PHE A 70 0.96 7.82 -13.01
CA PHE A 70 1.96 8.36 -13.96
C PHE A 70 3.41 8.20 -13.47
N HIS A 71 3.66 8.03 -12.17
CA HIS A 71 5.01 7.71 -11.66
C HIS A 71 5.60 6.46 -12.32
N ARG A 72 4.77 5.55 -12.85
CA ARG A 72 5.19 4.35 -13.56
C ARG A 72 5.67 4.61 -14.98
N CYS A 73 5.31 5.75 -15.57
CA CYS A 73 5.79 6.16 -16.89
C CYS A 73 7.30 6.44 -16.95
N GLY A 74 7.99 6.47 -15.81
CA GLY A 74 9.44 6.49 -15.72
C GLY A 74 10.13 5.17 -16.12
N ALA A 75 9.41 4.04 -16.21
CA ALA A 75 9.95 2.77 -16.69
C ALA A 75 10.47 2.91 -18.13
N SER A 76 11.60 2.24 -18.42
CA SER A 76 12.30 2.39 -19.70
C SER A 76 11.41 2.13 -20.92
N GLU A 77 10.56 1.11 -20.84
CA GLU A 77 9.70 0.69 -21.96
C GLU A 77 8.43 1.54 -22.06
N TRP A 78 7.65 1.62 -20.99
CA TRP A 78 6.39 2.39 -20.97
C TRP A 78 6.64 3.88 -21.18
N GLY A 79 7.71 4.42 -20.59
CA GLY A 79 8.07 5.82 -20.72
C GLY A 79 8.40 6.25 -22.15
N LYS A 80 8.97 5.36 -22.98
CA LYS A 80 9.22 5.64 -24.40
C LYS A 80 7.90 5.80 -25.16
N SER A 81 6.98 4.84 -25.01
CA SER A 81 5.70 4.87 -25.72
C SER A 81 4.82 6.04 -25.27
N VAL A 82 4.84 6.37 -23.95
CA VAL A 82 4.13 7.55 -23.46
C VAL A 82 4.72 8.84 -24.01
N ARG A 83 6.06 9.00 -24.02
CA ARG A 83 6.68 10.19 -24.62
C ARG A 83 6.34 10.32 -26.11
N LYS A 84 6.41 9.23 -26.88
CA LYS A 84 6.01 9.20 -28.29
C LYS A 84 4.56 9.68 -28.48
N LEU A 85 3.63 9.22 -27.62
CA LEU A 85 2.24 9.69 -27.63
C LEU A 85 2.14 11.18 -27.33
N LEU A 86 2.85 11.69 -26.32
CA LEU A 86 2.81 13.09 -25.95
C LEU A 86 3.45 14.01 -27.00
N GLU A 87 4.44 13.52 -27.74
CA GLU A 87 5.08 14.20 -28.86
C GLU A 87 4.17 14.24 -30.09
N ALA A 88 3.43 13.14 -30.38
CA ALA A 88 2.46 13.08 -31.46
C ALA A 88 1.28 14.05 -31.25
N TYR A 89 0.90 14.32 -29.98
CA TYR A 89 -0.22 15.18 -29.65
C TYR A 89 0.17 16.32 -28.69
N PRO A 90 1.02 17.26 -29.12
CA PRO A 90 1.54 18.34 -28.27
C PRO A 90 0.46 19.29 -27.76
N ASN A 91 -0.66 19.40 -28.48
CA ASN A 91 -1.79 20.29 -28.14
C ASN A 91 -2.83 19.58 -27.23
N ALA A 92 -2.74 18.28 -27.04
CA ALA A 92 -3.63 17.57 -26.12
C ALA A 92 -3.36 18.01 -24.68
N LYS A 93 -4.43 18.28 -23.95
CA LYS A 93 -4.33 18.60 -22.52
C LYS A 93 -3.96 17.35 -21.74
N ARG A 94 -3.08 17.48 -20.76
CA ARG A 94 -2.52 16.38 -19.99
C ARG A 94 -3.01 16.44 -18.55
N LEU A 95 -3.42 15.30 -18.01
CA LEU A 95 -3.76 15.11 -16.59
C LEU A 95 -3.03 13.88 -16.07
N GLY A 96 -2.23 14.06 -15.01
CA GLY A 96 -1.58 12.98 -14.29
C GLY A 96 -2.28 12.71 -12.97
N LEU A 97 -2.49 11.44 -12.65
CA LEU A 97 -3.03 10.98 -11.37
C LEU A 97 -1.99 10.00 -10.77
N SER A 98 -1.58 10.23 -9.53
CA SER A 98 -0.63 9.35 -8.86
C SER A 98 -0.66 9.57 -7.35
N ALA A 99 -0.33 8.53 -6.59
CA ALA A 99 -0.08 8.64 -5.16
C ALA A 99 1.28 9.28 -4.84
N THR A 100 2.16 9.45 -5.83
CA THR A 100 3.49 10.05 -5.69
C THR A 100 3.97 10.69 -6.98
N ASN A 101 4.68 11.80 -6.86
CA ASN A 101 5.36 12.46 -7.98
C ASN A 101 6.71 11.82 -8.30
N ILE A 102 7.28 11.06 -7.35
CA ILE A 102 8.66 10.57 -7.39
C ILE A 102 8.68 9.09 -7.74
N ARG A 103 9.52 8.72 -8.69
CA ARG A 103 9.88 7.35 -8.99
C ARG A 103 11.16 6.96 -8.24
N TYR A 104 11.01 6.21 -7.15
CA TYR A 104 12.13 5.86 -6.25
C TYR A 104 13.09 4.82 -6.84
N LEU A 105 12.63 3.99 -7.79
CA LEU A 105 13.44 2.94 -8.40
C LEU A 105 14.56 3.45 -9.30
N ASP A 106 14.45 4.69 -9.81
CA ASP A 106 15.38 5.29 -10.78
C ASP A 106 15.94 6.61 -10.26
N ASN A 107 16.76 6.58 -9.22
CA ASN A 107 17.41 7.76 -8.62
C ASN A 107 16.45 8.90 -8.23
N GLN A 108 15.28 8.57 -7.74
CA GLN A 108 14.28 9.54 -7.27
C GLN A 108 13.83 10.54 -8.36
N ARG A 109 13.62 10.08 -9.59
CA ARG A 109 13.15 10.92 -10.69
C ARG A 109 11.79 11.55 -10.37
N ASN A 110 11.69 12.86 -10.56
CA ASN A 110 10.43 13.58 -10.42
C ASN A 110 9.62 13.48 -11.72
N MET A 111 8.61 12.63 -11.74
CA MET A 111 7.79 12.39 -12.93
C MET A 111 6.82 13.54 -13.22
N ALA A 112 6.46 14.36 -12.21
CA ALA A 112 5.67 15.57 -12.43
C ALA A 112 6.46 16.62 -13.23
N GLU A 113 7.75 16.78 -12.92
CA GLU A 113 8.65 17.65 -13.70
C GLU A 113 8.78 17.14 -15.15
N GLU A 114 9.01 15.83 -15.33
CA GLU A 114 9.28 15.27 -16.65
C GLU A 114 8.07 15.26 -17.59
N LEU A 115 6.86 15.03 -17.08
CA LEU A 115 5.66 14.84 -17.89
C LEU A 115 4.72 16.06 -17.89
N PHE A 116 4.80 16.90 -16.84
CA PHE A 116 3.86 17.99 -16.60
C PHE A 116 4.54 19.33 -16.27
N GLU A 117 5.85 19.44 -16.51
CA GLU A 117 6.64 20.68 -16.25
C GLU A 117 6.51 21.18 -14.81
N GLY A 118 6.35 20.26 -13.86
CA GLY A 118 6.16 20.57 -12.44
C GLY A 118 4.78 21.15 -12.07
N ASN A 119 3.82 21.19 -12.99
CA ASN A 119 2.49 21.70 -12.73
C ASN A 119 1.69 20.71 -11.88
N ILE A 120 1.50 20.99 -10.59
CA ILE A 120 0.70 20.22 -9.65
C ILE A 120 -0.57 21.00 -9.35
N ALA A 121 -1.70 20.51 -9.82
CA ALA A 121 -3.00 21.18 -9.62
C ALA A 121 -3.58 20.95 -8.22
N SER A 122 -3.31 19.78 -7.62
CA SER A 122 -3.75 19.42 -6.26
C SER A 122 -2.88 18.32 -5.71
N GLU A 123 -2.53 18.46 -4.46
CA GLU A 123 -1.80 17.43 -3.69
C GLU A 123 -2.46 17.31 -2.31
N MET A 124 -2.52 16.08 -1.81
CA MET A 124 -2.98 15.78 -0.45
C MET A 124 -2.20 14.56 0.04
N THR A 125 -1.43 14.75 1.10
CA THR A 125 -0.69 13.64 1.73
C THR A 125 -1.61 12.79 2.60
N LEU A 126 -1.16 11.57 2.96
CA LEU A 126 -1.89 10.70 3.87
C LEU A 126 -2.03 11.35 5.25
N GLY A 127 -0.95 11.97 5.75
CA GLY A 127 -0.94 12.69 7.01
C GLY A 127 -1.91 13.87 7.04
N GLU A 128 -1.95 14.66 5.96
CA GLU A 128 -2.92 15.75 5.81
C GLU A 128 -4.37 15.23 5.86
N ALA A 129 -4.66 14.15 5.13
CA ALA A 129 -6.01 13.59 5.07
C ALA A 129 -6.49 13.08 6.45
N ILE A 130 -5.59 12.52 7.27
CA ILE A 130 -5.89 12.10 8.65
C ILE A 130 -6.14 13.32 9.55
N VAL A 131 -5.27 14.33 9.51
CA VAL A 131 -5.41 15.56 10.33
C VAL A 131 -6.71 16.30 9.99
N ARG A 132 -7.06 16.39 8.71
CA ARG A 132 -8.31 17.01 8.24
C ARG A 132 -9.56 16.16 8.47
N LYS A 133 -9.45 14.97 9.06
CA LYS A 133 -10.55 14.02 9.29
C LYS A 133 -11.27 13.57 8.00
N ILE A 134 -10.57 13.63 6.87
CA ILE A 134 -11.03 13.07 5.59
C ILE A 134 -10.90 11.55 5.63
N LEU A 135 -9.81 11.07 6.23
CA LEU A 135 -9.57 9.66 6.54
C LEU A 135 -9.70 9.40 8.04
N PRO A 136 -10.11 8.19 8.44
CA PRO A 136 -10.25 7.82 9.85
C PRO A 136 -8.87 7.73 10.54
N GLU A 137 -8.87 7.93 11.85
CA GLU A 137 -7.71 7.79 12.71
C GLU A 137 -7.40 6.29 12.90
N PRO A 138 -6.23 5.79 12.45
CA PRO A 138 -5.91 4.37 12.57
C PRO A 138 -5.44 3.99 13.99
N LYS A 139 -5.68 2.74 14.34
CA LYS A 139 -4.99 2.05 15.44
C LYS A 139 -3.82 1.26 14.85
N TYR A 140 -2.59 1.59 15.23
CA TYR A 140 -1.38 0.95 14.75
C TYR A 140 -0.81 0.01 15.81
N VAL A 141 -0.84 -1.29 15.53
CA VAL A 141 -0.42 -2.34 16.46
C VAL A 141 0.91 -2.90 16.00
N ILE A 142 1.95 -2.67 16.79
CA ILE A 142 3.27 -3.24 16.57
C ILE A 142 3.34 -4.57 17.33
N ALA A 143 3.54 -5.67 16.61
CA ALA A 143 3.80 -6.99 17.17
C ALA A 143 4.87 -7.68 16.33
N MET A 144 5.46 -8.72 16.85
CA MET A 144 6.46 -9.49 16.11
C MET A 144 6.10 -10.96 16.08
N TYR A 145 6.39 -11.61 14.97
CA TYR A 145 6.28 -13.06 14.84
C TYR A 145 7.62 -13.65 14.44
N SER A 146 7.88 -14.90 14.85
CA SER A 146 9.08 -15.62 14.43
C SER A 146 8.79 -16.34 13.12
N TYR A 147 9.46 -15.92 12.06
CA TYR A 147 9.48 -16.62 10.79
C TYR A 147 10.78 -17.42 10.70
N LYS A 148 10.69 -18.74 10.59
CA LYS A 148 11.88 -19.62 10.62
C LYS A 148 12.97 -19.21 9.64
N LYS A 149 12.58 -18.89 8.42
CA LYS A 149 13.51 -18.50 7.36
C LYS A 149 14.23 -17.17 7.66
N GLU A 150 13.57 -16.25 8.33
CA GLU A 150 14.16 -14.96 8.75
C GLU A 150 15.18 -15.15 9.85
N LEU A 151 14.89 -15.98 10.85
CA LEU A 151 15.84 -16.35 11.89
C LEU A 151 17.04 -17.12 11.33
N GLU A 152 16.83 -17.98 10.33
CA GLU A 152 17.92 -18.65 9.60
C GLU A 152 18.76 -17.69 8.77
N GLN A 153 18.14 -16.70 8.14
CA GLN A 153 18.86 -15.65 7.42
C GLN A 153 19.71 -14.79 8.35
N LEU A 154 19.16 -14.37 9.49
CA LEU A 154 19.91 -13.64 10.52
C LEU A 154 21.11 -14.50 11.00
N LYS A 155 20.89 -15.79 11.27
CA LYS A 155 21.96 -16.70 11.65
C LYS A 155 23.07 -16.76 10.60
N LYS A 156 22.74 -16.94 9.33
CA LYS A 156 23.72 -16.98 8.23
C LYS A 156 24.49 -15.66 8.09
N ARG A 157 23.83 -14.51 8.29
CA ARG A 157 24.50 -13.20 8.27
C ARG A 157 25.49 -13.09 9.42
N ILE A 158 25.14 -13.52 10.63
CA ILE A 158 26.01 -13.56 11.80
C ILE A 158 27.24 -14.44 11.54
N GLU A 159 27.03 -15.67 11.02
CA GLU A 159 28.11 -16.60 10.68
C GLU A 159 29.07 -16.04 9.60
N GLY A 160 28.58 -15.14 8.73
CA GLY A 160 29.37 -14.48 7.69
C GLY A 160 30.24 -13.31 8.18
N LEU A 161 30.12 -12.88 9.44
CA LEU A 161 30.94 -11.80 9.99
C LEU A 161 32.39 -12.24 10.17
N SER A 162 33.33 -11.35 9.77
CA SER A 162 34.78 -11.65 9.87
C SER A 162 35.32 -11.55 11.29
N ASN A 163 34.65 -10.85 12.19
CA ASN A 163 35.08 -10.62 13.57
C ASN A 163 34.41 -11.60 14.52
N GLN A 164 35.18 -12.50 15.10
CA GLN A 164 34.67 -13.52 16.02
C GLN A 164 34.02 -12.94 17.30
N GLY A 165 34.46 -11.79 17.78
CA GLY A 165 33.82 -11.08 18.89
C GLY A 165 32.40 -10.65 18.56
N LEU A 166 32.20 -10.06 17.37
CA LEU A 166 30.89 -9.67 16.87
C LEU A 166 29.99 -10.89 16.59
N VAL A 167 30.56 -12.00 16.09
CA VAL A 167 29.80 -13.25 15.92
C VAL A 167 29.22 -13.71 17.25
N SER A 168 30.06 -13.83 18.28
CA SER A 168 29.61 -14.32 19.60
C SER A 168 28.59 -13.39 20.26
N GLU A 169 28.72 -12.08 20.09
CA GLU A 169 27.77 -11.08 20.60
C GLU A 169 26.41 -11.20 19.90
N ASN A 170 26.41 -11.26 18.57
CA ASN A 170 25.18 -11.35 17.79
C ASN A 170 24.49 -12.72 17.91
N GLU A 171 25.22 -13.80 18.12
CA GLU A 171 24.65 -15.10 18.48
C GLU A 171 23.87 -15.05 19.81
N LYS A 172 24.40 -14.35 20.81
CA LYS A 172 23.72 -14.14 22.10
C LYS A 172 22.45 -13.30 21.90
N LEU A 173 22.51 -12.24 21.11
CA LEU A 173 21.35 -11.41 20.80
C LEU A 173 20.27 -12.23 20.04
N LEU A 174 20.67 -13.07 19.11
CA LEU A 174 19.74 -13.95 18.40
C LEU A 174 19.03 -14.94 19.33
N GLU A 175 19.74 -15.53 20.28
CA GLU A 175 19.15 -16.42 21.29
C GLU A 175 18.23 -15.66 22.25
N LEU A 176 18.58 -14.42 22.62
CA LEU A 176 17.72 -13.55 23.43
C LEU A 176 16.45 -13.18 22.65
N LEU A 177 16.56 -12.88 21.35
CA LEU A 177 15.41 -12.60 20.48
C LEU A 177 14.46 -13.81 20.41
N LYS A 178 14.99 -15.01 20.19
CA LYS A 178 14.17 -16.22 20.16
C LYS A 178 13.41 -16.42 21.47
N ARG A 179 14.08 -16.25 22.62
CA ARG A 179 13.44 -16.36 23.94
C ARG A 179 12.39 -15.28 24.16
N ALA A 180 12.66 -14.03 23.75
CA ALA A 180 11.71 -12.93 23.87
C ALA A 180 10.46 -13.19 23.01
N LEU A 181 10.62 -13.72 21.78
CA LEU A 181 9.51 -14.10 20.90
C LEU A 181 8.69 -15.28 21.47
N GLU A 182 9.33 -16.24 22.12
CA GLU A 182 8.65 -17.36 22.80
C GLU A 182 7.88 -16.92 24.06
N GLN A 183 8.35 -15.87 24.75
CA GLN A 183 7.73 -15.33 25.95
C GLN A 183 6.72 -14.21 25.69
N ALA A 184 6.72 -13.63 24.47
CA ALA A 184 5.73 -12.63 24.09
C ALA A 184 4.34 -13.25 24.04
N ASP A 185 3.31 -12.43 24.26
CA ASP A 185 1.95 -12.86 23.97
C ASP A 185 1.90 -13.30 22.50
N GLY A 186 1.47 -14.53 22.26
CA GLY A 186 1.37 -15.05 20.91
C GLY A 186 0.43 -14.21 20.06
N LEU A 187 0.61 -14.19 18.73
CA LEU A 187 -0.24 -13.42 17.81
C LEU A 187 -1.72 -13.74 17.97
N THR A 188 -2.09 -14.93 18.41
CA THR A 188 -3.48 -15.31 18.73
C THR A 188 -4.09 -14.39 19.77
N GLU A 189 -3.35 -14.02 20.82
CA GLU A 189 -3.81 -13.11 21.87
C GLU A 189 -3.85 -11.66 21.35
N VAL A 190 -2.86 -11.26 20.58
CA VAL A 190 -2.79 -9.92 19.99
C VAL A 190 -3.99 -9.70 19.05
N PHE A 191 -4.27 -10.63 18.15
CA PHE A 191 -5.42 -10.52 17.24
C PHE A 191 -6.76 -10.53 18.01
N ALA A 192 -6.92 -11.42 18.98
CA ALA A 192 -8.13 -11.48 19.81
C ALA A 192 -8.40 -10.18 20.57
N ARG A 193 -7.34 -9.51 21.04
CA ARG A 193 -7.43 -8.26 21.79
C ARG A 193 -7.62 -7.03 20.89
N GLN A 194 -7.03 -7.02 19.71
CA GLN A 194 -6.95 -5.84 18.86
C GLN A 194 -7.93 -5.83 17.68
N MET A 195 -8.40 -6.98 17.21
CA MET A 195 -9.49 -7.06 16.24
C MET A 195 -10.82 -6.80 16.91
N THR A 196 -11.55 -5.79 16.43
CA THR A 196 -12.82 -5.35 17.06
C THR A 196 -14.03 -6.10 16.55
N LYS A 197 -13.92 -6.74 15.37
CA LYS A 197 -15.02 -7.46 14.73
C LYS A 197 -14.61 -8.89 14.37
N PRO A 198 -15.37 -9.91 14.78
CA PRO A 198 -15.08 -11.29 14.41
C PRO A 198 -15.31 -11.58 12.91
N ASP A 199 -16.12 -10.75 12.24
CA ASP A 199 -16.45 -10.82 10.82
C ASP A 199 -15.76 -9.73 9.99
N GLY A 200 -14.67 -9.15 10.51
CA GLY A 200 -13.91 -8.09 9.85
C GLY A 200 -13.24 -8.53 8.54
N LYS A 201 -12.89 -7.55 7.71
CA LYS A 201 -12.15 -7.72 6.46
C LYS A 201 -10.72 -7.17 6.60
N TYR A 202 -9.73 -8.01 6.37
CA TYR A 202 -8.33 -7.63 6.47
C TYR A 202 -7.55 -8.01 5.23
N ILE A 203 -6.64 -7.11 4.80
CA ILE A 203 -5.68 -7.38 3.72
C ILE A 203 -4.35 -7.77 4.36
N VAL A 204 -3.78 -8.89 3.91
CA VAL A 204 -2.53 -9.45 4.44
C VAL A 204 -1.44 -9.34 3.39
N PHE A 205 -0.44 -8.51 3.64
CA PHE A 205 0.69 -8.28 2.72
C PHE A 205 1.84 -9.24 2.99
N CYS A 206 2.15 -10.09 2.01
CA CYS A 206 3.23 -11.08 2.08
C CYS A 206 4.38 -10.73 1.13
N SER A 207 5.59 -11.24 1.42
CA SER A 207 6.79 -10.97 0.63
C SER A 207 6.92 -11.83 -0.62
N GLY A 208 6.24 -12.97 -0.70
CA GLY A 208 6.33 -13.90 -1.84
C GLY A 208 5.36 -15.07 -1.68
N ARG A 209 5.27 -15.92 -2.71
CA ARG A 209 4.33 -17.07 -2.73
C ARG A 209 4.59 -18.06 -1.60
N GLU A 210 5.82 -18.49 -1.43
CA GLU A 210 6.23 -19.42 -0.39
C GLU A 210 5.89 -18.88 1.00
N HIS A 211 6.21 -17.62 1.26
CA HIS A 211 5.87 -16.92 2.49
C HIS A 211 4.34 -16.85 2.69
N MET A 212 3.59 -16.50 1.66
CA MET A 212 2.14 -16.43 1.74
C MET A 212 1.50 -17.80 2.03
N ASP A 213 2.00 -18.85 1.42
CA ASP A 213 1.48 -20.21 1.65
C ASP A 213 1.74 -20.66 3.10
N GLU A 214 2.93 -20.39 3.64
CA GLU A 214 3.25 -20.65 5.04
C GLU A 214 2.36 -19.82 6.00
N MET A 215 2.14 -18.55 5.71
CA MET A 215 1.29 -17.69 6.55
C MET A 215 -0.18 -18.10 6.50
N LYS A 216 -0.68 -18.60 5.39
CA LYS A 216 -2.04 -19.17 5.30
C LYS A 216 -2.20 -20.42 6.17
N GLU A 217 -1.18 -21.26 6.27
CA GLU A 217 -1.19 -22.42 7.17
C GLU A 217 -1.30 -22.00 8.64
N GLN A 218 -0.68 -20.88 9.01
CA GLN A 218 -0.75 -20.32 10.37
C GLN A 218 -2.10 -19.65 10.69
N ALA A 219 -2.92 -19.34 9.69
CA ALA A 219 -4.15 -18.55 9.88
C ALA A 219 -5.12 -19.23 10.87
N GLY A 220 -5.24 -20.54 10.84
CA GLY A 220 -6.10 -21.29 11.75
C GLY A 220 -5.72 -21.12 13.21
N ASP A 221 -4.42 -21.05 13.50
CA ASP A 221 -3.90 -20.86 14.85
C ASP A 221 -3.94 -19.39 15.26
N TRP A 222 -3.45 -18.50 14.43
CA TRP A 222 -3.36 -17.05 14.73
C TRP A 222 -4.71 -16.42 15.02
N PHE A 223 -5.73 -16.80 14.26
CA PHE A 223 -7.06 -16.20 14.39
C PHE A 223 -8.05 -17.08 15.18
N SER A 224 -7.60 -18.18 15.80
CA SER A 224 -8.45 -19.17 16.46
C SER A 224 -9.39 -18.60 17.55
N LYS A 225 -8.98 -17.51 18.21
CA LYS A 225 -9.79 -16.80 19.23
C LYS A 225 -10.71 -15.72 18.63
N VAL A 226 -10.50 -15.31 17.39
CA VAL A 226 -11.37 -14.38 16.67
C VAL A 226 -12.38 -15.18 15.83
N ASP A 227 -11.89 -16.06 14.98
CA ASP A 227 -12.68 -16.98 14.18
C ASP A 227 -11.87 -18.27 13.91
N LYS A 228 -12.46 -19.41 14.21
CA LYS A 228 -11.83 -20.73 14.02
C LYS A 228 -11.71 -21.14 12.55
N LYS A 229 -12.48 -20.52 11.66
CA LYS A 229 -12.55 -20.86 10.23
C LYS A 229 -12.63 -19.60 9.37
N PRO A 230 -11.59 -18.76 9.36
CA PRO A 230 -11.59 -17.55 8.54
C PRO A 230 -11.72 -17.90 7.06
N HIS A 231 -12.41 -17.05 6.31
CA HIS A 231 -12.45 -17.12 4.86
C HIS A 231 -11.15 -16.54 4.31
N ILE A 232 -10.43 -17.35 3.54
CA ILE A 232 -9.12 -16.99 2.97
C ILE A 232 -9.26 -16.79 1.46
N TYR A 233 -8.86 -15.61 1.01
CA TYR A 233 -8.77 -15.20 -0.39
C TYR A 233 -7.32 -14.97 -0.74
N THR A 234 -6.93 -15.27 -1.98
CA THR A 234 -5.53 -15.17 -2.41
C THR A 234 -5.43 -14.42 -3.72
N ALA A 235 -4.60 -13.39 -3.75
CA ALA A 235 -4.37 -12.56 -4.91
C ALA A 235 -2.90 -12.62 -5.35
N TYR A 236 -2.65 -13.06 -6.58
CA TYR A 236 -1.33 -13.10 -7.21
C TYR A 236 -1.23 -12.11 -8.36
N TYR A 237 -0.04 -11.55 -8.56
CA TYR A 237 0.19 -10.65 -9.69
C TYR A 237 -0.04 -11.37 -11.04
N ASN A 238 -0.79 -10.71 -11.94
CA ASN A 238 -1.08 -11.17 -13.31
C ASN A 238 -1.84 -12.51 -13.46
N GLU A 239 -2.55 -12.98 -12.45
CA GLU A 239 -3.38 -14.18 -12.58
C GLU A 239 -4.87 -13.83 -12.75
N ALA A 240 -5.55 -14.50 -13.69
CA ALA A 240 -6.99 -14.32 -13.90
C ALA A 240 -7.83 -14.68 -12.65
N SER A 241 -7.32 -15.61 -11.82
CA SER A 241 -7.90 -16.00 -10.53
C SER A 241 -7.98 -14.84 -9.53
N THR A 242 -7.10 -13.87 -9.63
CA THR A 242 -7.02 -12.72 -8.73
C THR A 242 -8.26 -11.84 -8.80
N SER A 243 -8.74 -11.51 -9.99
CA SER A 243 -9.95 -10.71 -10.17
C SER A 243 -11.17 -11.36 -9.52
N LYS A 244 -11.25 -12.71 -9.61
CA LYS A 244 -12.30 -13.49 -8.98
C LYS A 244 -12.19 -13.45 -7.45
N ALA A 245 -10.99 -13.69 -6.91
CA ALA A 245 -10.74 -13.66 -5.47
C ALA A 245 -11.07 -12.28 -4.86
N PHE A 246 -10.72 -11.20 -5.56
CA PHE A 246 -11.10 -9.84 -5.15
C PHE A 246 -12.60 -9.61 -5.14
N ALA A 247 -13.30 -10.03 -6.22
CA ALA A 247 -14.75 -9.88 -6.30
C ALA A 247 -15.46 -10.68 -5.21
N GLU A 248 -14.99 -11.89 -4.92
CA GLU A 248 -15.52 -12.72 -3.84
C GLU A 248 -15.25 -12.10 -2.46
N PHE A 249 -14.05 -11.62 -2.20
CA PHE A 249 -13.70 -10.92 -0.96
C PHE A 249 -14.55 -9.66 -0.73
N LYS A 250 -14.73 -8.84 -1.78
CA LYS A 250 -15.58 -7.64 -1.70
C LYS A 250 -17.02 -7.99 -1.35
N LYS A 251 -17.58 -9.01 -2.00
CA LYS A 251 -18.99 -9.43 -1.86
C LYS A 251 -19.26 -10.24 -0.61
N ASP A 252 -18.23 -10.77 0.05
CA ASP A 252 -18.44 -11.58 1.26
C ASP A 252 -18.91 -10.72 2.42
N THR A 253 -20.16 -10.93 2.82
CA THR A 253 -20.84 -10.32 3.96
C THR A 253 -21.15 -11.36 5.06
N GLY A 254 -20.55 -12.55 4.97
CA GLY A 254 -20.76 -13.62 5.93
C GLY A 254 -20.20 -13.28 7.31
N SER A 255 -20.52 -14.11 8.30
CA SER A 255 -20.15 -13.91 9.71
C SER A 255 -18.72 -14.33 10.07
N HIS A 256 -17.95 -14.82 9.07
CA HIS A 256 -16.56 -15.23 9.25
C HIS A 256 -15.59 -14.05 9.05
N LEU A 257 -14.42 -14.13 9.70
CA LEU A 257 -13.28 -13.26 9.42
C LEU A 257 -12.82 -13.46 7.96
N LYS A 258 -12.60 -12.39 7.21
CA LYS A 258 -12.19 -12.42 5.81
C LYS A 258 -10.75 -11.93 5.70
N LEU A 259 -9.87 -12.76 5.16
CA LEU A 259 -8.45 -12.50 4.99
C LEU A 259 -8.09 -12.55 3.51
N LEU A 260 -7.66 -11.44 2.93
CA LEU A 260 -7.15 -11.36 1.57
C LEU A 260 -5.62 -11.34 1.59
N TYR A 261 -5.01 -12.46 1.32
CA TYR A 261 -3.56 -12.58 1.20
C TYR A 261 -3.10 -12.10 -0.17
N CYS A 262 -2.11 -11.20 -0.20
CA CYS A 262 -1.61 -10.63 -1.46
C CYS A 262 -0.09 -10.39 -1.43
N ILE A 263 0.50 -10.37 -2.63
CA ILE A 263 1.90 -10.04 -2.89
C ILE A 263 1.91 -8.90 -3.90
N ASP A 264 2.51 -7.75 -3.55
CA ASP A 264 2.75 -6.58 -4.42
C ASP A 264 1.56 -6.00 -5.21
N MET A 265 0.40 -6.66 -5.20
CA MET A 265 -0.70 -6.36 -6.10
C MET A 265 -1.46 -5.08 -5.79
N LEU A 266 -1.52 -4.70 -4.52
CA LEU A 266 -2.32 -3.55 -4.09
C LEU A 266 -1.61 -2.21 -4.25
N ASN A 267 -0.39 -2.23 -4.80
CA ASN A 267 0.30 -1.03 -5.25
C ASN A 267 -0.31 -0.45 -6.54
N GLU A 268 -1.30 -1.11 -7.15
CA GLU A 268 -1.79 -0.84 -8.49
C GLU A 268 -3.27 -0.40 -8.55
N GLY A 269 -3.67 0.57 -7.74
CA GLY A 269 -5.00 1.20 -7.93
C GLY A 269 -6.23 0.34 -7.62
N ILE A 270 -6.06 -0.86 -7.06
CA ILE A 270 -7.18 -1.69 -6.65
C ILE A 270 -7.81 -1.11 -5.38
N HIS A 271 -9.02 -0.60 -5.50
CA HIS A 271 -9.77 -0.10 -4.36
C HIS A 271 -10.61 -1.23 -3.75
N VAL A 272 -10.43 -1.46 -2.47
CA VAL A 272 -11.27 -2.37 -1.68
C VAL A 272 -11.97 -1.53 -0.62
N ASP A 273 -13.29 -1.37 -0.76
CA ASP A 273 -14.11 -0.69 0.23
C ASP A 273 -14.33 -1.58 1.45
N ASP A 274 -14.69 -0.98 2.57
CA ASP A 274 -15.09 -1.66 3.81
C ASP A 274 -14.03 -2.63 4.38
N VAL A 275 -12.75 -2.26 4.28
CA VAL A 275 -11.66 -2.97 4.93
C VAL A 275 -11.50 -2.47 6.36
N ASP A 276 -11.53 -3.40 7.33
CA ASP A 276 -11.38 -3.08 8.75
C ASP A 276 -9.91 -2.92 9.17
N GLY A 277 -8.97 -3.39 8.35
CA GLY A 277 -7.55 -3.20 8.60
C GLY A 277 -6.63 -3.91 7.63
N VAL A 278 -5.32 -3.77 7.89
CA VAL A 278 -4.24 -4.43 7.14
C VAL A 278 -3.30 -5.15 8.09
N ILE A 279 -2.69 -6.22 7.61
CA ILE A 279 -1.68 -7.01 8.32
C ILE A 279 -0.42 -7.02 7.47
N LEU A 280 0.65 -6.42 7.98
CA LEU A 280 1.94 -6.30 7.31
C LEU A 280 2.84 -7.44 7.77
N LEU A 281 3.05 -8.44 6.91
CA LEU A 281 3.96 -9.56 7.10
C LEU A 281 5.23 -9.42 6.26
N ARG A 282 5.38 -8.28 5.59
CA ARG A 282 6.48 -8.01 4.69
C ARG A 282 7.26 -6.78 5.16
N PRO A 283 8.60 -6.89 5.32
CA PRO A 283 9.45 -5.73 5.44
C PRO A 283 9.33 -4.85 4.19
N THR A 284 9.05 -3.59 4.37
CA THR A 284 8.87 -2.65 3.26
C THR A 284 10.07 -1.70 3.20
N VAL A 285 10.77 -1.71 2.07
CA VAL A 285 11.97 -0.89 1.85
C VAL A 285 11.68 0.51 1.28
N SER A 286 10.43 0.81 0.97
CA SER A 286 10.00 2.08 0.39
C SER A 286 8.90 2.72 1.24
N PRO A 287 9.11 3.97 1.72
CA PRO A 287 8.07 4.71 2.45
C PRO A 287 6.75 4.81 1.69
N ILE A 288 6.81 4.94 0.36
CA ILE A 288 5.61 5.05 -0.48
C ILE A 288 4.83 3.75 -0.52
N ILE A 289 5.50 2.62 -0.72
CA ILE A 289 4.84 1.32 -0.68
C ILE A 289 4.19 1.11 0.68
N TYR A 290 4.89 1.48 1.74
CA TYR A 290 4.36 1.43 3.09
C TYR A 290 3.10 2.30 3.26
N LEU A 291 3.15 3.57 2.86
CA LEU A 291 2.02 4.48 2.93
C LEU A 291 0.84 4.00 2.06
N GLN A 292 1.12 3.42 0.89
CA GLN A 292 0.08 2.79 0.05
C GLN A 292 -0.55 1.58 0.74
N GLN A 293 0.22 0.75 1.41
CA GLN A 293 -0.29 -0.43 2.15
C GLN A 293 -1.16 -0.01 3.33
N ILE A 294 -0.70 0.90 4.19
CA ILE A 294 -1.49 1.37 5.32
C ILE A 294 -2.71 2.17 4.86
N GLY A 295 -2.57 2.94 3.78
CA GLY A 295 -3.66 3.68 3.17
C GLY A 295 -4.83 2.81 2.71
N ARG A 296 -4.60 1.52 2.45
CA ARG A 296 -5.69 0.56 2.13
C ARG A 296 -6.63 0.28 3.30
N ALA A 297 -6.15 0.44 4.53
CA ALA A 297 -7.01 0.36 5.71
C ALA A 297 -7.88 1.60 5.90
N LEU A 298 -7.51 2.72 5.25
CA LEU A 298 -8.11 4.03 5.49
C LEU A 298 -9.09 4.37 4.35
N SER A 299 -10.38 4.23 4.61
CA SER A 299 -11.43 4.59 3.66
C SER A 299 -12.16 5.85 4.11
N ALA A 300 -12.31 6.82 3.21
CA ALA A 300 -13.04 8.05 3.51
C ALA A 300 -14.50 7.73 3.87
N GLY A 301 -14.97 8.31 4.99
CA GLY A 301 -16.33 8.09 5.47
C GLY A 301 -16.53 6.80 6.27
N SER A 302 -15.48 6.01 6.52
CA SER A 302 -15.56 4.86 7.42
C SER A 302 -15.98 5.29 8.82
N LYS A 303 -16.94 4.56 9.41
CA LYS A 303 -17.42 4.76 10.79
C LYS A 303 -16.61 3.97 11.81
N THR A 304 -15.73 3.09 11.38
CA THR A 304 -14.92 2.23 12.24
C THR A 304 -13.46 2.65 12.20
N GLN A 305 -12.81 2.58 13.36
CA GLN A 305 -11.37 2.81 13.46
C GLN A 305 -10.63 1.63 12.81
N PRO A 306 -9.90 1.84 11.70
CA PRO A 306 -9.14 0.77 11.05
C PRO A 306 -7.94 0.36 11.89
N VAL A 307 -7.55 -0.93 11.80
CA VAL A 307 -6.41 -1.48 12.52
C VAL A 307 -5.30 -1.83 11.53
N ILE A 308 -4.10 -1.34 11.80
CA ILE A 308 -2.89 -1.69 11.08
C ILE A 308 -2.05 -2.58 12.00
N PHE A 309 -1.86 -3.85 11.61
CA PHE A 309 -0.95 -4.75 12.30
C PHE A 309 0.39 -4.75 11.57
N ASP A 310 1.42 -4.27 12.23
CA ASP A 310 2.81 -4.33 11.77
C ASP A 310 3.53 -5.45 12.51
N LEU A 311 3.73 -6.58 11.83
CA LEU A 311 4.31 -7.78 12.43
C LEU A 311 5.79 -7.97 12.08
N VAL A 312 6.38 -7.03 11.36
CA VAL A 312 7.77 -7.08 10.87
C VAL A 312 8.55 -5.81 11.20
N ASN A 313 8.01 -5.00 12.11
CA ASN A 313 8.62 -3.75 12.56
C ASN A 313 8.96 -2.75 11.43
N ASN A 314 8.03 -2.58 10.48
CA ASN A 314 8.15 -1.50 9.48
C ASN A 314 8.16 -0.12 10.12
N PHE A 315 7.58 0.00 11.33
CA PHE A 315 7.48 1.23 12.09
C PHE A 315 8.84 1.92 12.28
N ASP A 316 9.88 1.15 12.66
CA ASP A 316 11.23 1.68 12.90
C ASP A 316 12.10 1.64 11.63
N SER A 317 11.68 0.93 10.59
CA SER A 317 12.47 0.78 9.39
C SER A 317 12.35 1.99 8.47
N LEU A 318 13.47 2.43 7.87
CA LEU A 318 13.55 3.38 6.77
C LEU A 318 12.79 4.72 6.96
N TYR A 319 12.63 5.16 8.18
CA TYR A 319 11.95 6.44 8.49
C TYR A 319 10.52 6.52 7.91
N CYS A 320 9.87 5.38 7.65
CA CYS A 320 8.54 5.36 7.06
C CYS A 320 7.52 6.11 7.90
N ILE A 321 7.56 5.88 9.21
CA ILE A 321 6.67 6.57 10.13
C ILE A 321 7.04 8.05 10.31
N ASP A 322 8.32 8.40 10.19
CA ASP A 322 8.77 9.78 10.29
C ASP A 322 8.27 10.62 9.12
N CYS A 323 8.17 10.03 7.92
CA CYS A 323 7.51 10.69 6.79
C CYS A 323 6.07 11.05 7.13
N LEU A 324 5.29 10.10 7.66
CA LEU A 324 3.90 10.34 8.06
C LEU A 324 3.78 11.36 9.21
N LYS A 325 4.68 11.29 10.21
CA LYS A 325 4.74 12.28 11.28
C LYS A 325 4.99 13.68 10.77
N ASN A 326 5.93 13.84 9.83
CA ASN A 326 6.24 15.13 9.21
C ASN A 326 5.04 15.66 8.42
N GLU A 327 4.40 14.83 7.58
CA GLU A 327 3.19 15.21 6.85
C GLU A 327 2.07 15.68 7.80
N MET A 328 1.84 14.96 8.90
CA MET A 328 0.83 15.34 9.88
C MET A 328 1.21 16.62 10.62
N GLN A 329 2.48 16.80 10.97
CA GLN A 329 2.95 18.01 11.62
C GLN A 329 2.79 19.26 10.73
N GLU A 330 3.11 19.14 9.45
CA GLU A 330 2.86 20.20 8.47
C GLU A 330 1.36 20.49 8.35
N ALA A 331 0.53 19.45 8.30
CA ALA A 331 -0.91 19.62 8.22
C ALA A 331 -1.51 20.28 9.49
N PHE A 332 -1.01 19.98 10.69
CA PHE A 332 -1.42 20.67 11.91
C PHE A 332 -1.11 22.17 11.86
N LEU A 333 0.00 22.56 11.21
CA LEU A 333 0.35 23.97 11.04
C LEU A 333 -0.52 24.68 9.97
N LEU A 334 -0.80 23.98 8.87
CA LEU A 334 -1.55 24.56 7.73
C LEU A 334 -3.06 24.64 7.97
N TYR A 335 -3.62 23.74 8.78
CA TYR A 335 -5.06 23.62 9.01
C TYR A 335 -5.44 23.76 10.49
N PRO A 336 -5.14 24.89 11.15
CA PRO A 336 -5.34 25.05 12.60
C PRO A 336 -6.81 24.95 13.04
N ASP A 337 -7.76 25.15 12.12
CA ASP A 337 -9.20 25.09 12.41
C ASP A 337 -9.76 23.65 12.40
N THR A 338 -8.96 22.66 11.97
CA THR A 338 -9.39 21.25 11.87
C THR A 338 -9.12 20.43 13.13
N HIS A 339 -8.38 21.00 14.10
CA HIS A 339 -7.94 20.32 15.31
C HIS A 339 -7.83 21.28 16.50
N SER A 340 -7.71 20.75 17.73
CA SER A 340 -7.39 21.58 18.89
C SER A 340 -5.90 21.96 18.92
N LYS A 341 -5.55 23.11 19.49
CA LYS A 341 -4.15 23.60 19.61
C LYS A 341 -3.21 22.67 20.40
N ARG A 342 -3.73 21.62 21.02
CA ARG A 342 -2.97 20.66 21.84
C ARG A 342 -2.90 19.27 21.23
N GLU A 343 -3.51 19.07 20.06
CA GLU A 343 -3.45 17.77 19.39
C GLU A 343 -2.10 17.56 18.71
N HIS A 344 -1.58 16.35 18.84
CA HIS A 344 -0.32 15.89 18.29
C HIS A 344 -0.53 14.60 17.47
N PHE A 345 0.54 14.09 16.86
CA PHE A 345 0.52 12.86 16.06
C PHE A 345 -0.15 11.69 16.81
N ASP A 346 0.24 11.44 18.07
CA ASP A 346 -0.25 10.30 18.85
C ASP A 346 -1.76 10.36 19.16
N ASP A 347 -2.36 11.55 19.09
CA ASP A 347 -3.80 11.74 19.28
C ASP A 347 -4.60 11.30 18.05
N ARG A 348 -3.96 11.32 16.86
CA ARG A 348 -4.56 10.97 15.56
C ARG A 348 -4.08 9.64 15.00
N PHE A 349 -2.99 9.11 15.56
CA PHE A 349 -2.38 7.87 15.12
C PHE A 349 -2.02 7.04 16.35
N ARG A 350 -3.00 6.24 16.80
CA ARG A 350 -2.87 5.50 18.05
C ARG A 350 -1.93 4.32 17.92
N ILE A 351 -0.75 4.40 18.54
CA ILE A 351 0.23 3.33 18.56
C ILE A 351 0.01 2.42 19.78
N ILE A 352 0.04 1.11 19.55
CA ILE A 352 0.01 0.06 20.56
C ILE A 352 1.19 -0.87 20.33
N ASP A 353 2.15 -0.88 21.23
CA ASP A 353 3.31 -1.75 21.20
C ASP A 353 3.05 -3.04 21.99
N GLU A 354 2.95 -4.16 21.28
CA GLU A 354 2.74 -5.50 21.84
C GLU A 354 4.05 -6.33 21.81
N THR A 355 5.19 -5.73 21.44
CA THR A 355 6.45 -6.46 21.21
C THR A 355 7.23 -6.75 22.48
N LYS A 356 6.97 -6.02 23.56
CA LYS A 356 7.77 -6.05 24.78
C LYS A 356 9.27 -5.86 24.43
N ASP A 357 10.15 -6.75 24.91
CA ASP A 357 11.60 -6.65 24.72
C ASP A 357 12.08 -7.10 23.33
N SER A 358 11.25 -7.85 22.57
CA SER A 358 11.67 -8.45 21.30
C SER A 358 12.06 -7.42 20.23
N ARG A 359 11.37 -6.26 20.20
CA ARG A 359 11.66 -5.17 19.26
C ARG A 359 13.04 -4.56 19.47
N GLU A 360 13.39 -4.24 20.72
CA GLU A 360 14.70 -3.64 21.04
C GLU A 360 15.83 -4.60 20.70
N ILE A 361 15.68 -5.89 21.02
CA ILE A 361 16.69 -6.90 20.69
C ILE A 361 16.83 -7.05 19.18
N PHE A 362 15.74 -7.03 18.43
CA PHE A 362 15.75 -7.13 16.97
C PHE A 362 16.46 -5.93 16.33
N MET A 363 16.20 -4.71 16.82
CA MET A 363 16.86 -3.50 16.35
C MET A 363 18.36 -3.54 16.60
N CYS A 364 18.80 -3.93 17.78
CA CYS A 364 20.25 -4.10 18.08
C CYS A 364 20.92 -5.11 17.12
N LEU A 365 20.22 -6.21 16.80
CA LEU A 365 20.72 -7.18 15.82
C LEU A 365 20.84 -6.57 14.42
N GLN A 366 19.85 -5.82 13.99
CA GLN A 366 19.87 -5.16 12.68
C GLN A 366 21.00 -4.13 12.58
N GLU A 367 21.20 -3.29 13.59
CA GLU A 367 22.29 -2.30 13.65
C GLU A 367 23.67 -2.96 13.60
N ASN A 368 23.85 -4.06 14.32
CA ASN A 368 25.12 -4.80 14.33
C ASN A 368 25.42 -5.54 13.02
N LEU A 369 24.38 -5.88 12.25
CA LEU A 369 24.51 -6.61 10.99
C LEU A 369 24.47 -5.69 9.76
N GLY A 370 24.15 -4.44 9.93
CA GLY A 370 24.15 -3.25 9.08
C GLY A 370 24.41 -3.10 7.83
#